data_47eea52afc5ef0e9d2a9a99f4af24e73
#
_entry.id   47eea52afc5ef0e9d2a9a99f4af24e73
#
_cell.length_a   1.000
_cell.length_b   1.000
_cell.length_c   1.000
_cell.angle_alpha   90.00
_cell.angle_beta   90.00
_cell.angle_gamma   90.00
#
_symmetry.space_group_name_H-M   'P 1'
#
loop_
_entity.id
_entity.type
_entity.pdbx_description
1 polymer ?
#
loop_
_entity_poly.entity_id
_entity_poly.type
_entity_poly.pdbx_seq_one_letter_code
_entity_poly.pdbx_strand_id
1 'polypeptide(L)'
;MTFRNYFILSRVEGVTFKFIAMKTFLKMLLAVLVGMFLYGVLMFFFLMAIGAAFSAVGEKSSAKVEKHSILRIKLSEPIVDRERKFDYMSSLSPFGGGSQGTEHELLSVLWALEYAKGDDNIDGIYIEADGLGTSLANMEELRPALRAFREESGKFIYTYSTGYGQGQYVLVGESDKILLNPAGGVQVSGLSARVRYLKGFFDKFGITPQVVRHGKFKSAVEPFLQETMSEANRLQLSTFLNTTWDFLANAIVDARGMQRDSLEAYTKRVVLGEGAEVVTYGLADSLVYADQVESLLRERVGLDEGEEINFVSLEDYVAFAKTKQKVSAKGDRVAVLYAQGEIVESDETEGIIGGEGFIEEIRKLREDSKIKAVVLRVNSPGGSALASEEIWRELSLLKEEKPLVVSMGDYAASGGYYISCVA
;
A
#
# COMPACT_ATOMS: atom_id res chain seq x y z
N MET A 1 60.26 -29.34 73.69
CA MET A 1 60.54 -28.22 72.80
C MET A 1 60.10 -28.49 71.37
N THR A 2 58.90 -29.08 71.14
CA THR A 2 58.58 -29.56 69.75
C THR A 2 57.11 -29.25 69.31
N PHE A 3 56.24 -28.76 70.17
CA PHE A 3 54.82 -28.46 69.78
C PHE A 3 54.58 -26.99 69.34
N ARG A 4 55.48 -26.06 69.67
CA ARG A 4 55.27 -24.62 69.37
C ARG A 4 55.66 -24.27 67.91
N ASN A 5 56.53 -25.02 67.31
CA ASN A 5 57.00 -24.76 65.93
C ASN A 5 56.07 -25.34 64.84
N TYR A 6 55.28 -26.36 65.15
CA TYR A 6 54.29 -26.93 64.22
C TYR A 6 53.08 -26.02 63.99
N PHE A 7 52.67 -25.29 65.06
CA PHE A 7 51.52 -24.40 64.92
C PHE A 7 51.82 -23.10 64.20
N ILE A 8 53.06 -22.64 64.14
CA ILE A 8 53.52 -21.46 63.46
C ILE A 8 53.67 -21.77 61.96
N LEU A 9 54.21 -22.91 61.57
CA LEU A 9 54.37 -23.32 60.19
C LEU A 9 53.01 -23.55 59.52
N SER A 10 52.04 -24.22 60.16
CA SER A 10 50.72 -24.45 59.58
C SER A 10 49.91 -23.16 59.38
N ARG A 11 50.18 -22.13 60.25
CA ARG A 11 49.52 -20.81 60.11
C ARG A 11 50.14 -19.98 58.94
N VAL A 12 51.43 -20.11 58.70
CA VAL A 12 52.14 -19.45 57.62
C VAL A 12 51.77 -20.09 56.27
N GLU A 13 51.68 -21.42 56.20
CA GLU A 13 51.25 -22.12 54.96
C GLU A 13 49.79 -21.84 54.61
N GLY A 14 48.91 -21.78 55.61
CA GLY A 14 47.49 -21.44 55.39
C GLY A 14 47.28 -20.01 54.88
N VAL A 15 48.12 -19.05 55.36
CA VAL A 15 48.07 -17.65 54.91
C VAL A 15 48.65 -17.51 53.48
N THR A 16 49.79 -18.20 53.18
CA THR A 16 50.40 -18.21 51.84
C THR A 16 49.47 -18.88 50.82
N PHE A 17 48.80 -19.97 51.16
CA PHE A 17 47.83 -20.64 50.29
C PHE A 17 46.61 -19.78 50.02
N LYS A 18 46.06 -19.05 50.99
CA LYS A 18 44.97 -18.08 50.79
C LYS A 18 45.41 -16.91 49.90
N PHE A 19 46.63 -16.43 50.03
CA PHE A 19 47.17 -15.34 49.21
C PHE A 19 47.40 -15.78 47.74
N ILE A 20 47.85 -16.99 47.53
CA ILE A 20 48.04 -17.56 46.15
C ILE A 20 46.67 -17.81 45.52
N ALA A 21 45.71 -18.38 46.27
CA ALA A 21 44.34 -18.61 45.77
C ALA A 21 43.64 -17.26 45.42
N MET A 22 43.81 -16.24 46.25
CA MET A 22 43.27 -14.90 45.99
C MET A 22 43.90 -14.21 44.77
N LYS A 23 45.24 -14.34 44.58
CA LYS A 23 45.90 -13.85 43.37
C LYS A 23 45.43 -14.58 42.09
N THR A 24 45.21 -15.88 42.15
CA THR A 24 44.72 -16.67 41.04
C THR A 24 43.26 -16.31 40.73
N PHE A 25 42.42 -16.13 41.76
CA PHE A 25 41.06 -15.66 41.62
C PHE A 25 40.99 -14.28 40.94
N LEU A 26 41.82 -13.31 41.42
CA LEU A 26 41.88 -11.97 40.82
C LEU A 26 42.34 -12.00 39.35
N LYS A 27 43.31 -12.87 39.02
CA LYS A 27 43.73 -13.04 37.62
C LYS A 27 42.61 -13.61 36.73
N MET A 28 41.87 -14.61 37.23
CA MET A 28 40.72 -15.19 36.52
C MET A 28 39.60 -14.16 36.35
N LEU A 29 39.28 -13.40 37.41
CA LEU A 29 38.28 -12.31 37.36
C LEU A 29 38.69 -11.23 36.35
N LEU A 30 39.94 -10.81 36.38
CA LEU A 30 40.45 -9.85 35.37
C LEU A 30 40.40 -10.38 33.95
N ALA A 31 40.76 -11.66 33.76
CA ALA A 31 40.66 -12.28 32.42
C ALA A 31 39.23 -12.35 31.89
N VAL A 32 38.26 -12.66 32.77
CA VAL A 32 36.82 -12.64 32.42
C VAL A 32 36.36 -11.20 32.08
N LEU A 33 36.71 -10.22 32.87
CA LEU A 33 36.33 -8.82 32.61
C LEU A 33 36.94 -8.30 31.30
N VAL A 34 38.22 -8.61 31.05
CA VAL A 34 38.88 -8.27 29.77
C VAL A 34 38.21 -9.02 28.59
N GLY A 35 37.86 -10.28 28.78
CA GLY A 35 37.12 -11.07 27.77
C GLY A 35 35.74 -10.46 27.46
N MET A 36 34.99 -10.08 28.48
CA MET A 36 33.70 -9.39 28.32
C MET A 36 33.83 -8.03 27.62
N PHE A 37 34.86 -7.27 27.96
CA PHE A 37 35.14 -5.98 27.32
C PHE A 37 35.49 -6.18 25.83
N LEU A 38 36.39 -7.11 25.51
CA LEU A 38 36.75 -7.43 24.13
C LEU A 38 35.56 -7.95 23.33
N TYR A 39 34.72 -8.80 23.93
CA TYR A 39 33.48 -9.25 23.32
C TYR A 39 32.51 -8.07 23.04
N GLY A 40 32.35 -7.16 23.99
CA GLY A 40 31.54 -5.96 23.81
C GLY A 40 32.05 -5.05 22.68
N VAL A 41 33.36 -4.88 22.57
CA VAL A 41 34.01 -4.11 21.49
C VAL A 41 33.79 -4.82 20.14
N LEU A 42 33.93 -6.13 20.08
CA LEU A 42 33.71 -6.93 18.86
C LEU A 42 32.26 -6.86 18.41
N MET A 43 31.32 -7.00 19.33
CA MET A 43 29.88 -6.84 19.07
C MET A 43 29.53 -5.43 18.60
N PHE A 44 30.16 -4.39 19.18
CA PHE A 44 29.96 -3.03 18.73
C PHE A 44 30.40 -2.82 17.28
N PHE A 45 31.60 -3.30 16.91
CA PHE A 45 32.06 -3.23 15.52
C PHE A 45 31.25 -4.10 14.57
N PHE A 46 30.76 -5.25 15.02
CA PHE A 46 29.87 -6.10 14.25
C PHE A 46 28.51 -5.41 13.99
N LEU A 47 27.92 -4.78 14.99
CA LEU A 47 26.69 -4.00 14.84
C LEU A 47 26.92 -2.76 13.95
N MET A 48 28.06 -2.07 14.09
CA MET A 48 28.45 -0.98 13.20
C MET A 48 28.59 -1.45 11.75
N ALA A 49 29.23 -2.61 11.52
CA ALA A 49 29.39 -3.17 10.18
C ALA A 49 28.04 -3.57 9.56
N ILE A 50 27.13 -4.14 10.38
CA ILE A 50 25.76 -4.40 9.96
C ILE A 50 25.05 -3.08 9.63
N GLY A 51 25.14 -2.07 10.51
CA GLY A 51 24.54 -0.76 10.27
C GLY A 51 25.08 -0.08 9.01
N ALA A 52 26.39 -0.17 8.76
CA ALA A 52 27.02 0.34 7.54
C ALA A 52 26.58 -0.44 6.28
N ALA A 53 26.44 -1.77 6.38
CA ALA A 53 25.93 -2.59 5.28
C ALA A 53 24.46 -2.24 4.97
N PHE A 54 23.63 -2.02 5.98
CA PHE A 54 22.25 -1.55 5.80
C PHE A 54 22.19 -0.12 5.27
N SER A 55 23.08 0.78 5.69
CA SER A 55 23.16 2.14 5.14
C SER A 55 23.58 2.13 3.67
N ALA A 56 24.51 1.25 3.29
CA ALA A 56 24.94 1.11 1.90
C ALA A 56 23.85 0.49 0.99
N VAL A 57 22.98 -0.35 1.55
CA VAL A 57 21.79 -0.85 0.86
C VAL A 57 20.68 0.21 0.80
N GLY A 58 20.63 1.14 1.77
CA GLY A 58 19.66 2.24 1.84
C GLY A 58 20.04 3.48 1.01
N GLU A 59 21.30 3.67 0.60
CA GLU A 59 21.64 4.61 -0.46
C GLU A 59 21.28 3.98 -1.81
N LYS A 60 19.97 4.03 -2.14
CA LYS A 60 19.55 3.79 -3.51
C LYS A 60 20.31 4.78 -4.39
N SER A 61 21.23 4.27 -5.16
CA SER A 61 21.81 4.97 -6.31
C SER A 61 20.66 5.66 -7.00
N SER A 62 20.70 6.98 -7.18
CA SER A 62 19.70 7.67 -7.96
C SER A 62 19.60 6.95 -9.31
N ALA A 63 18.48 6.29 -9.55
CA ALA A 63 18.30 5.50 -10.75
C ALA A 63 18.56 6.43 -11.95
N LYS A 64 19.53 6.06 -12.78
CA LYS A 64 19.82 6.79 -13.98
C LYS A 64 18.83 6.33 -15.03
N VAL A 65 17.90 7.18 -15.40
CA VAL A 65 17.00 6.92 -16.51
C VAL A 65 17.78 7.14 -17.81
N GLU A 66 17.97 6.08 -18.56
CA GLU A 66 18.68 6.12 -19.84
C GLU A 66 17.71 6.53 -20.97
N LYS A 67 18.26 6.96 -22.10
CA LYS A 67 17.46 7.24 -23.30
C LYS A 67 16.80 5.96 -23.81
N HIS A 68 15.64 6.10 -24.41
CA HIS A 68 14.86 4.99 -24.95
C HIS A 68 14.47 3.96 -23.88
N SER A 69 14.18 4.44 -22.65
CA SER A 69 13.70 3.59 -21.56
C SER A 69 12.20 3.37 -21.67
N ILE A 70 11.76 2.19 -21.26
CA ILE A 70 10.34 1.85 -21.08
C ILE A 70 10.05 1.82 -19.59
N LEU A 71 9.09 2.63 -19.13
CA LEU A 71 8.62 2.60 -17.76
C LEU A 71 7.80 1.32 -17.52
N ARG A 72 8.31 0.45 -16.67
CA ARG A 72 7.69 -0.83 -16.34
C ARG A 72 6.85 -0.70 -15.08
N ILE A 73 5.56 -0.93 -15.22
CA ILE A 73 4.58 -0.90 -14.12
C ILE A 73 4.05 -2.30 -13.89
N LYS A 74 4.21 -2.84 -12.69
CA LYS A 74 3.62 -4.13 -12.28
C LYS A 74 2.38 -3.86 -11.46
N LEU A 75 1.22 -4.24 -11.95
CA LEU A 75 -0.05 -4.05 -11.23
C LEU A 75 -0.17 -4.91 -9.97
N SER A 76 0.69 -5.91 -9.78
CA SER A 76 0.78 -6.68 -8.55
C SER A 76 1.46 -5.92 -7.39
N GLU A 77 2.24 -4.87 -7.69
CA GLU A 77 2.85 -4.02 -6.67
C GLU A 77 1.81 -3.05 -6.11
N PRO A 78 1.65 -2.97 -4.76
CA PRO A 78 0.62 -2.14 -4.15
C PRO A 78 0.81 -0.65 -4.44
N ILE A 79 -0.26 0.01 -4.94
CA ILE A 79 -0.36 1.46 -4.99
C ILE A 79 -1.39 1.88 -3.95
N VAL A 80 -0.94 2.59 -2.91
CA VAL A 80 -1.70 2.96 -1.72
C VAL A 80 -1.79 4.48 -1.57
N ASP A 81 -2.76 4.97 -0.80
CA ASP A 81 -2.87 6.43 -0.56
C ASP A 81 -1.60 7.00 0.05
N ARG A 82 -1.02 6.31 1.02
CA ARG A 82 0.24 6.65 1.66
C ARG A 82 1.01 5.40 2.05
N GLU A 83 2.30 5.37 1.72
CA GLU A 83 3.22 4.30 2.14
C GLU A 83 3.27 4.19 3.66
N ARG A 84 3.24 2.97 4.18
CA ARG A 84 3.52 2.72 5.60
C ARG A 84 5.00 2.89 5.85
N LYS A 85 5.36 3.58 6.93
CA LYS A 85 6.75 3.61 7.37
C LYS A 85 7.16 2.21 7.79
N PHE A 86 8.28 1.75 7.29
CA PHE A 86 8.79 0.43 7.61
C PHE A 86 9.20 0.38 9.10
N ASP A 87 8.44 -0.40 9.89
CA ASP A 87 8.83 -0.67 11.27
C ASP A 87 9.76 -1.88 11.32
N TYR A 88 11.05 -1.60 11.55
CA TYR A 88 12.08 -2.64 11.71
C TYR A 88 11.76 -3.64 12.82
N MET A 89 11.06 -3.21 13.88
CA MET A 89 10.74 -4.08 15.01
C MET A 89 9.64 -5.10 14.65
N SER A 90 8.69 -4.73 13.79
CA SER A 90 7.66 -5.64 13.31
C SER A 90 8.22 -6.70 12.36
N SER A 91 9.24 -6.37 11.58
CA SER A 91 9.90 -7.31 10.66
C SER A 91 10.77 -8.35 11.39
N LEU A 92 11.21 -8.07 12.61
CA LEU A 92 11.94 -9.00 13.47
C LEU A 92 11.02 -9.96 14.25
N SER A 93 9.71 -9.75 14.20
CA SER A 93 8.73 -10.64 14.85
C SER A 93 8.63 -11.96 14.07
N PRO A 94 8.82 -13.12 14.70
CA PRO A 94 8.65 -14.44 14.05
C PRO A 94 7.23 -14.67 13.51
N PHE A 95 6.26 -13.85 13.93
CA PHE A 95 4.85 -13.88 13.53
C PHE A 95 4.44 -12.65 12.69
N GLY A 96 5.37 -11.73 12.43
CA GLY A 96 5.15 -10.54 11.61
C GLY A 96 5.23 -10.88 10.13
N GLY A 97 4.20 -11.49 9.57
CA GLY A 97 4.05 -11.73 8.15
C GLY A 97 3.66 -10.46 7.38
N GLY A 98 4.42 -9.37 7.53
CA GLY A 98 4.27 -8.22 6.66
C GLY A 98 4.78 -8.58 5.26
N SER A 99 3.97 -8.42 4.23
CA SER A 99 4.40 -8.61 2.84
C SER A 99 5.56 -7.64 2.57
N GLN A 100 6.72 -8.19 2.21
CA GLN A 100 7.90 -7.41 1.80
C GLN A 100 7.74 -6.91 0.35
N GLY A 101 6.57 -6.40 -0.04
CA GLY A 101 6.37 -5.78 -1.33
C GLY A 101 6.65 -4.27 -1.22
N THR A 102 7.32 -3.70 -2.21
CA THR A 102 7.45 -2.25 -2.34
C THR A 102 6.05 -1.67 -2.53
N GLU A 103 5.57 -0.87 -1.55
CA GLU A 103 4.35 -0.09 -1.71
C GLU A 103 4.69 1.22 -2.44
N HIS A 104 3.80 1.68 -3.31
CA HIS A 104 3.94 2.96 -4.00
C HIS A 104 2.87 3.93 -3.55
N GLU A 105 3.27 5.12 -3.14
CA GLU A 105 2.32 6.18 -2.78
C GLU A 105 1.63 6.74 -4.04
N LEU A 106 0.30 6.74 -4.06
CA LEU A 106 -0.51 7.18 -5.19
C LEU A 106 -0.09 8.54 -5.73
N LEU A 107 0.04 9.54 -4.84
CA LEU A 107 0.43 10.89 -5.25
C LEU A 107 1.80 10.92 -5.94
N SER A 108 2.74 10.12 -5.45
CA SER A 108 4.07 10.00 -6.04
C SER A 108 4.04 9.33 -7.42
N VAL A 109 3.17 8.34 -7.60
CA VAL A 109 2.95 7.69 -8.91
C VAL A 109 2.30 8.66 -9.90
N LEU A 110 1.27 9.40 -9.48
CA LEU A 110 0.63 10.42 -10.33
C LEU A 110 1.63 11.49 -10.78
N TRP A 111 2.50 11.95 -9.88
CA TRP A 111 3.58 12.87 -10.20
C TRP A 111 4.59 12.28 -11.18
N ALA A 112 4.97 11.02 -10.99
CA ALA A 112 5.90 10.34 -11.90
C ALA A 112 5.31 10.20 -13.31
N LEU A 113 4.03 9.85 -13.43
CA LEU A 113 3.32 9.77 -14.71
C LEU A 113 3.23 11.15 -15.40
N GLU A 114 2.92 12.21 -14.62
CA GLU A 114 2.92 13.57 -15.13
C GLU A 114 4.29 14.01 -15.65
N TYR A 115 5.34 13.70 -14.89
CA TYR A 115 6.72 13.99 -15.31
C TYR A 115 7.13 13.19 -16.55
N ALA A 116 6.73 11.92 -16.64
CA ALA A 116 7.05 11.03 -17.75
C ALA A 116 6.50 11.50 -19.10
N LYS A 117 5.42 12.28 -19.10
CA LYS A 117 4.88 12.87 -20.34
C LYS A 117 5.92 13.73 -21.05
N GLY A 118 6.68 14.52 -20.30
CA GLY A 118 7.70 15.45 -20.84
C GLY A 118 9.14 14.94 -20.78
N ASP A 119 9.38 13.71 -20.30
CA ASP A 119 10.73 13.16 -20.20
C ASP A 119 11.16 12.47 -21.51
N ASP A 120 12.09 13.08 -22.25
CA ASP A 120 12.62 12.54 -23.51
C ASP A 120 13.36 11.20 -23.36
N ASN A 121 13.63 10.76 -22.14
CA ASN A 121 14.26 9.45 -21.91
C ASN A 121 13.25 8.30 -21.88
N ILE A 122 11.94 8.59 -21.72
CA ILE A 122 10.88 7.60 -21.68
C ILE A 122 10.16 7.54 -23.02
N ASP A 123 10.20 6.40 -23.67
CA ASP A 123 9.52 6.19 -24.97
C ASP A 123 8.09 5.66 -24.78
N GLY A 124 7.80 4.98 -23.67
CA GLY A 124 6.48 4.41 -23.40
C GLY A 124 6.38 3.74 -22.05
N ILE A 125 5.22 3.17 -21.78
CA ILE A 125 4.91 2.39 -20.58
C ILE A 125 4.64 0.94 -20.97
N TYR A 126 5.19 0.01 -20.21
CA TYR A 126 4.85 -1.41 -20.25
C TYR A 126 4.21 -1.83 -18.93
N ILE A 127 2.95 -2.28 -18.99
CA ILE A 127 2.18 -2.71 -17.82
C ILE A 127 2.17 -4.24 -17.76
N GLU A 128 2.77 -4.81 -16.71
CA GLU A 128 2.60 -6.22 -16.34
C GLU A 128 1.37 -6.34 -15.46
N ALA A 129 0.31 -6.94 -15.99
CA ALA A 129 -0.98 -6.97 -15.33
C ALA A 129 -1.29 -8.31 -14.64
N ASP A 130 -0.28 -9.07 -14.23
CA ASP A 130 -0.43 -10.29 -13.46
C ASP A 130 -0.69 -9.93 -11.99
N GLY A 131 -1.95 -9.77 -11.62
CA GLY A 131 -2.40 -9.33 -10.30
C GLY A 131 -2.99 -7.91 -10.31
N LEU A 132 -3.44 -7.47 -9.14
CA LEU A 132 -4.01 -6.13 -8.92
C LEU A 132 -3.73 -5.72 -7.48
N GLY A 133 -2.74 -4.89 -7.28
CA GLY A 133 -2.27 -4.39 -5.97
C GLY A 133 -2.85 -3.03 -5.59
N THR A 134 -3.84 -2.52 -6.31
CA THR A 134 -4.42 -1.22 -6.02
C THR A 134 -5.94 -1.27 -5.93
N SER A 135 -6.52 -0.31 -5.26
CA SER A 135 -7.95 -0.20 -5.00
C SER A 135 -8.72 0.43 -6.14
N LEU A 136 -10.06 0.27 -6.13
CA LEU A 136 -10.93 0.91 -7.13
C LEU A 136 -10.84 2.44 -7.08
N ALA A 137 -10.80 3.03 -5.89
CA ALA A 137 -10.68 4.47 -5.75
C ALA A 137 -9.35 5.00 -6.31
N ASN A 138 -8.24 4.31 -6.03
CA ASN A 138 -6.94 4.69 -6.57
C ASN A 138 -6.85 4.46 -8.08
N MET A 139 -7.51 3.41 -8.62
CA MET A 139 -7.61 3.21 -10.06
C MET A 139 -8.38 4.33 -10.77
N GLU A 140 -9.43 4.89 -10.14
CA GLU A 140 -10.17 6.01 -10.68
C GLU A 140 -9.31 7.27 -10.86
N GLU A 141 -8.28 7.44 -10.01
CA GLU A 141 -7.31 8.53 -10.12
C GLU A 141 -6.15 8.21 -11.08
N LEU A 142 -5.70 6.95 -11.12
CA LEU A 142 -4.61 6.52 -12.02
C LEU A 142 -5.04 6.46 -13.49
N ARG A 143 -6.29 6.09 -13.76
CA ARG A 143 -6.83 5.95 -15.11
C ARG A 143 -6.70 7.24 -15.93
N PRO A 144 -7.15 8.42 -15.45
CA PRO A 144 -6.95 9.68 -16.18
C PRO A 144 -5.47 10.03 -16.38
N ALA A 145 -4.59 9.70 -15.44
CA ALA A 145 -3.16 9.97 -15.56
C ALA A 145 -2.50 9.12 -16.67
N LEU A 146 -2.86 7.83 -16.77
CA LEU A 146 -2.42 6.96 -17.87
C LEU A 146 -2.96 7.44 -19.22
N ARG A 147 -4.24 7.84 -19.27
CA ARG A 147 -4.84 8.42 -20.47
C ARG A 147 -4.12 9.70 -20.91
N ALA A 148 -3.90 10.62 -19.98
CA ALA A 148 -3.17 11.87 -20.25
C ALA A 148 -1.72 11.59 -20.70
N PHE A 149 -1.06 10.61 -20.09
CA PHE A 149 0.26 10.18 -20.56
C PHE A 149 0.22 9.79 -22.04
N ARG A 150 -0.69 8.92 -22.45
CA ARG A 150 -0.82 8.47 -23.83
C ARG A 150 -1.21 9.61 -24.78
N GLU A 151 -2.27 10.36 -24.47
CA GLU A 151 -2.88 11.32 -25.37
C GLU A 151 -2.08 12.62 -25.50
N GLU A 152 -1.49 13.11 -24.42
CA GLU A 152 -0.75 14.37 -24.41
C GLU A 152 0.71 14.22 -24.86
N SER A 153 1.37 13.07 -24.52
CA SER A 153 2.75 12.82 -24.94
C SER A 153 2.89 12.10 -26.29
N GLY A 154 1.85 11.38 -26.73
CA GLY A 154 1.91 10.51 -27.90
C GLY A 154 2.76 9.25 -27.70
N LYS A 155 3.22 8.98 -26.47
CA LYS A 155 3.99 7.78 -26.11
C LYS A 155 3.06 6.59 -25.94
N PHE A 156 3.58 5.39 -26.18
CA PHE A 156 2.77 4.18 -26.16
C PHE A 156 2.56 3.64 -24.73
N ILE A 157 1.47 2.91 -24.55
CA ILE A 157 1.20 2.03 -23.40
C ILE A 157 0.87 0.66 -23.91
N TYR A 158 1.70 -0.36 -23.61
CA TYR A 158 1.44 -1.76 -23.92
C TYR A 158 1.21 -2.53 -22.63
N THR A 159 0.26 -3.43 -22.63
CA THR A 159 -0.06 -4.27 -21.45
C THR A 159 -0.03 -5.74 -21.83
N TYR A 160 0.52 -6.56 -20.95
CA TYR A 160 0.52 -8.01 -21.06
C TYR A 160 0.13 -8.69 -19.76
N SER A 161 -0.61 -9.78 -19.87
CA SER A 161 -0.93 -10.67 -18.75
C SER A 161 -1.17 -12.11 -19.22
N THR A 162 -1.05 -13.04 -18.29
CA THR A 162 -1.51 -14.41 -18.44
C THR A 162 -3.02 -14.53 -18.24
N GLY A 163 -3.68 -13.50 -17.69
CA GLY A 163 -5.14 -13.42 -17.54
C GLY A 163 -5.58 -12.09 -16.97
N TYR A 164 -6.72 -11.60 -17.41
CA TYR A 164 -7.28 -10.34 -16.95
C TYR A 164 -8.58 -10.55 -16.18
N GLY A 165 -8.69 -9.92 -15.03
CA GLY A 165 -9.94 -9.72 -14.31
C GLY A 165 -10.60 -8.39 -14.66
N GLN A 166 -11.90 -8.28 -14.40
CA GLN A 166 -12.67 -7.06 -14.71
C GLN A 166 -12.14 -5.78 -14.03
N GLY A 167 -11.53 -5.88 -12.83
CA GLY A 167 -10.94 -4.73 -12.15
C GLY A 167 -9.69 -4.20 -12.86
N GLN A 168 -8.88 -5.06 -13.43
CA GLN A 168 -7.65 -4.67 -14.15
C GLN A 168 -7.96 -3.82 -15.37
N TYR A 169 -9.11 -4.03 -16.03
CA TYR A 169 -9.52 -3.25 -17.20
C TYR A 169 -9.68 -1.76 -16.94
N VAL A 170 -9.88 -1.34 -15.69
CA VAL A 170 -9.94 0.08 -15.35
C VAL A 170 -8.64 0.79 -15.73
N LEU A 171 -7.50 0.11 -15.58
CA LEU A 171 -6.18 0.64 -15.91
C LEU A 171 -5.69 0.19 -17.28
N VAL A 172 -5.73 -1.13 -17.55
CA VAL A 172 -5.19 -1.67 -18.79
C VAL A 172 -5.98 -1.22 -20.02
N GLY A 173 -7.24 -0.81 -19.83
CA GLY A 173 -8.05 -0.21 -20.88
C GLY A 173 -7.48 1.06 -21.49
N GLU A 174 -6.58 1.74 -20.80
CA GLU A 174 -5.90 2.93 -21.34
C GLU A 174 -4.68 2.59 -22.22
N SER A 175 -4.40 1.29 -22.44
CA SER A 175 -3.29 0.81 -23.28
C SER A 175 -3.63 0.88 -24.78
N ASP A 176 -2.63 1.14 -25.61
CA ASP A 176 -2.72 1.05 -27.07
C ASP A 176 -2.80 -0.41 -27.52
N LYS A 177 -2.18 -1.34 -26.75
CA LYS A 177 -2.29 -2.78 -26.99
C LYS A 177 -2.49 -3.54 -25.70
N ILE A 178 -3.54 -4.35 -25.66
CA ILE A 178 -3.82 -5.33 -24.60
C ILE A 178 -3.45 -6.71 -25.14
N LEU A 179 -2.34 -7.24 -24.67
CA LEU A 179 -1.75 -8.51 -25.08
C LEU A 179 -2.09 -9.60 -24.06
N LEU A 180 -2.53 -10.75 -24.52
CA LEU A 180 -2.94 -11.88 -23.68
C LEU A 180 -2.13 -13.14 -24.03
N ASN A 181 -1.73 -13.91 -23.03
CA ASN A 181 -1.14 -15.22 -23.25
C ASN A 181 -2.13 -16.14 -23.98
N PRO A 182 -1.70 -16.94 -24.99
CA PRO A 182 -2.58 -17.84 -25.74
C PRO A 182 -3.35 -18.85 -24.88
N ALA A 183 -2.79 -19.26 -23.73
CA ALA A 183 -3.45 -20.13 -22.75
C ALA A 183 -4.19 -19.35 -21.66
N GLY A 184 -4.20 -18.02 -21.76
CA GLY A 184 -4.85 -17.13 -20.80
C GLY A 184 -6.31 -16.86 -21.12
N GLY A 185 -6.96 -16.09 -20.26
CA GLY A 185 -8.36 -15.74 -20.41
C GLY A 185 -8.72 -14.39 -19.80
N VAL A 186 -9.92 -13.92 -20.09
CA VAL A 186 -10.48 -12.70 -19.52
C VAL A 186 -11.74 -13.03 -18.74
N GLN A 187 -11.73 -12.67 -17.46
CA GLN A 187 -12.86 -12.90 -16.56
C GLN A 187 -13.63 -11.60 -16.32
N VAL A 188 -14.80 -11.49 -16.91
CA VAL A 188 -15.78 -10.44 -16.64
C VAL A 188 -17.11 -11.12 -16.29
N SER A 189 -17.42 -11.18 -14.99
CA SER A 189 -18.53 -11.96 -14.45
C SER A 189 -19.56 -11.14 -13.67
N GLY A 190 -19.41 -9.81 -13.65
CA GLY A 190 -20.25 -8.94 -12.82
C GLY A 190 -19.88 -8.98 -11.35
N LEU A 191 -20.80 -8.50 -10.50
CA LEU A 191 -20.60 -8.43 -9.06
C LEU A 191 -21.73 -9.14 -8.31
N SER A 192 -21.39 -9.80 -7.22
CA SER A 192 -22.38 -10.39 -6.30
C SER A 192 -21.91 -10.22 -4.85
N ALA A 193 -22.89 -10.12 -3.93
CA ALA A 193 -22.61 -10.13 -2.51
C ALA A 193 -23.40 -11.25 -1.83
N ARG A 194 -22.74 -11.96 -0.93
CA ARG A 194 -23.34 -13.01 -0.12
C ARG A 194 -23.21 -12.66 1.36
N VAL A 195 -24.33 -12.51 2.05
CA VAL A 195 -24.41 -12.21 3.48
C VAL A 195 -24.78 -13.49 4.23
N ARG A 196 -24.01 -13.85 5.25
CA ARG A 196 -24.29 -15.00 6.11
C ARG A 196 -25.06 -14.54 7.33
N TYR A 197 -26.20 -15.20 7.64
CA TYR A 197 -27.04 -14.91 8.80
C TYR A 197 -26.83 -15.98 9.88
N LEU A 198 -26.65 -15.57 11.12
CA LEU A 198 -26.30 -16.42 12.26
C LEU A 198 -27.43 -16.54 13.28
N LYS A 199 -28.59 -15.87 13.05
CA LYS A 199 -29.70 -15.91 14.00
C LYS A 199 -30.15 -17.32 14.36
N GLY A 200 -30.36 -18.19 13.37
CA GLY A 200 -30.76 -19.58 13.64
C GLY A 200 -29.72 -20.40 14.45
N PHE A 201 -28.43 -20.06 14.29
CA PHE A 201 -27.37 -20.63 15.14
C PHE A 201 -27.51 -20.13 16.58
N PHE A 202 -27.66 -18.83 16.79
CA PHE A 202 -27.80 -18.24 18.12
C PHE A 202 -29.05 -18.74 18.85
N ASP A 203 -30.16 -18.82 18.16
CA ASP A 203 -31.42 -19.36 18.72
C ASP A 203 -31.23 -20.80 19.20
N LYS A 204 -30.53 -21.63 18.43
CA LYS A 204 -30.27 -23.02 18.80
C LYS A 204 -29.40 -23.19 20.05
N PHE A 205 -28.48 -22.24 20.29
CA PHE A 205 -27.60 -22.24 21.46
C PHE A 205 -28.10 -21.35 22.62
N GLY A 206 -29.28 -20.76 22.49
CA GLY A 206 -29.85 -19.89 23.52
C GLY A 206 -29.09 -18.56 23.67
N ILE A 207 -28.41 -18.12 22.62
CA ILE A 207 -27.65 -16.84 22.61
C ILE A 207 -28.59 -15.74 22.09
N THR A 208 -28.80 -14.71 22.90
CA THR A 208 -29.61 -13.53 22.51
C THR A 208 -28.67 -12.31 22.33
N PRO A 209 -28.32 -11.92 21.12
CA PRO A 209 -27.53 -10.71 20.88
C PRO A 209 -28.32 -9.47 21.29
N GLN A 210 -27.70 -8.59 22.06
CA GLN A 210 -28.24 -7.28 22.39
C GLN A 210 -27.60 -6.23 21.52
N VAL A 211 -28.41 -5.55 20.71
CA VAL A 211 -27.91 -4.57 19.75
C VAL A 211 -28.56 -3.22 19.97
N VAL A 212 -27.76 -2.18 20.10
CA VAL A 212 -28.19 -0.79 20.09
C VAL A 212 -27.76 -0.18 18.77
N ARG A 213 -28.73 0.21 17.93
CA ARG A 213 -28.46 0.86 16.64
C ARG A 213 -29.46 1.96 16.37
N HIS A 214 -29.08 2.95 15.60
CA HIS A 214 -29.94 4.02 15.13
C HIS A 214 -30.08 3.98 13.60
N GLY A 215 -31.31 4.19 13.10
CA GLY A 215 -31.57 4.23 11.66
C GLY A 215 -31.68 2.86 10.98
N LYS A 216 -32.42 2.84 9.85
CA LYS A 216 -32.78 1.61 9.12
C LYS A 216 -31.63 1.05 8.25
N PHE A 217 -30.63 1.88 7.92
CA PHE A 217 -29.52 1.50 7.06
C PHE A 217 -28.27 1.02 7.83
N LYS A 218 -28.30 0.98 9.17
CA LYS A 218 -27.25 0.39 10.00
C LYS A 218 -27.34 -1.14 9.95
N SER A 219 -26.91 -1.75 8.85
CA SER A 219 -27.16 -3.16 8.52
C SER A 219 -26.09 -4.13 9.02
N ALA A 220 -24.93 -3.64 9.51
CA ALA A 220 -23.81 -4.48 9.94
C ALA A 220 -24.17 -5.54 11.00
N VAL A 221 -25.22 -5.29 11.81
CA VAL A 221 -25.70 -6.18 12.89
C VAL A 221 -26.87 -7.06 12.49
N GLU A 222 -27.45 -6.89 11.29
CA GLU A 222 -28.58 -7.72 10.82
C GLU A 222 -28.26 -9.22 10.81
N PRO A 223 -27.05 -9.67 10.46
CA PRO A 223 -26.69 -11.09 10.48
C PRO A 223 -26.91 -11.79 11.83
N PHE A 224 -26.90 -11.03 12.91
CA PHE A 224 -27.13 -11.56 14.27
C PHE A 224 -28.58 -11.56 14.70
N LEU A 225 -29.43 -10.73 14.07
CA LEU A 225 -30.80 -10.46 14.48
C LEU A 225 -31.85 -11.05 13.55
N GLN A 226 -31.52 -11.32 12.32
CA GLN A 226 -32.44 -11.73 11.25
C GLN A 226 -31.96 -13.02 10.58
N GLU A 227 -32.90 -13.72 9.92
CA GLU A 227 -32.60 -14.90 9.11
C GLU A 227 -32.34 -14.54 7.64
N THR A 228 -32.84 -13.39 7.19
CA THR A 228 -32.75 -12.90 5.82
C THR A 228 -32.46 -11.40 5.81
N MET A 229 -32.03 -10.92 4.66
CA MET A 229 -31.70 -9.51 4.42
C MET A 229 -32.95 -8.64 4.45
N SER A 230 -32.92 -7.53 5.20
CA SER A 230 -33.96 -6.53 5.16
C SER A 230 -34.02 -5.81 3.80
N GLU A 231 -35.20 -5.22 3.50
CA GLU A 231 -35.36 -4.41 2.27
C GLU A 231 -34.39 -3.22 2.22
N ALA A 232 -34.15 -2.56 3.38
CA ALA A 232 -33.24 -1.44 3.47
C ALA A 232 -31.80 -1.86 3.17
N ASN A 233 -31.35 -2.99 3.72
CA ASN A 233 -30.03 -3.54 3.45
C ASN A 233 -29.90 -4.02 1.99
N ARG A 234 -30.94 -4.65 1.45
CA ARG A 234 -30.99 -5.05 0.04
C ARG A 234 -30.86 -3.85 -0.89
N LEU A 235 -31.60 -2.78 -0.62
CA LEU A 235 -31.52 -1.54 -1.40
C LEU A 235 -30.10 -0.96 -1.36
N GLN A 236 -29.53 -0.82 -0.16
CA GLN A 236 -28.19 -0.28 0.03
C GLN A 236 -27.14 -1.12 -0.72
N LEU A 237 -27.17 -2.44 -0.55
CA LEU A 237 -26.20 -3.34 -1.14
C LEU A 237 -26.35 -3.41 -2.67
N SER A 238 -27.60 -3.44 -3.17
CA SER A 238 -27.87 -3.42 -4.62
C SER A 238 -27.41 -2.11 -5.26
N THR A 239 -27.63 -0.98 -4.61
CA THR A 239 -27.14 0.33 -5.10
C THR A 239 -25.61 0.32 -5.18
N PHE A 240 -24.93 -0.13 -4.12
CA PHE A 240 -23.47 -0.23 -4.11
C PHE A 240 -22.94 -1.13 -5.24
N LEU A 241 -23.50 -2.35 -5.36
CA LEU A 241 -23.05 -3.30 -6.39
C LEU A 241 -23.32 -2.78 -7.80
N ASN A 242 -24.48 -2.19 -8.04
CA ASN A 242 -24.82 -1.66 -9.37
C ASN A 242 -23.91 -0.48 -9.75
N THR A 243 -23.69 0.47 -8.83
CA THR A 243 -22.80 1.60 -9.08
C THR A 243 -21.36 1.15 -9.36
N THR A 244 -20.86 0.18 -8.56
CA THR A 244 -19.53 -0.39 -8.78
C THR A 244 -19.45 -1.16 -10.10
N TRP A 245 -20.48 -1.92 -10.43
CA TRP A 245 -20.53 -2.63 -11.73
C TRP A 245 -20.58 -1.66 -12.91
N ASP A 246 -21.38 -0.61 -12.81
CA ASP A 246 -21.45 0.40 -13.87
C ASP A 246 -20.10 1.10 -14.08
N PHE A 247 -19.38 1.40 -13.00
CA PHE A 247 -18.02 1.94 -13.10
C PHE A 247 -17.08 0.98 -13.86
N LEU A 248 -17.02 -0.30 -13.45
CA LEU A 248 -16.17 -1.31 -14.08
C LEU A 248 -16.55 -1.55 -15.53
N ALA A 249 -17.83 -1.72 -15.79
CA ALA A 249 -18.33 -2.04 -17.12
C ALA A 249 -18.17 -0.85 -18.09
N ASN A 250 -18.39 0.37 -17.62
CA ASN A 250 -18.15 1.57 -18.46
C ASN A 250 -16.65 1.72 -18.75
N ALA A 251 -15.76 1.42 -17.79
CA ALA A 251 -14.33 1.40 -18.07
C ALA A 251 -13.94 0.46 -19.21
N ILE A 252 -14.52 -0.75 -19.24
CA ILE A 252 -14.30 -1.73 -20.32
C ILE A 252 -14.90 -1.24 -21.64
N VAL A 253 -16.15 -0.78 -21.62
CA VAL A 253 -16.88 -0.29 -22.80
C VAL A 253 -16.15 0.88 -23.46
N ASP A 254 -15.76 1.88 -22.66
CA ASP A 254 -15.02 3.06 -23.14
C ASP A 254 -13.66 2.67 -23.72
N ALA A 255 -12.93 1.81 -23.02
CA ALA A 255 -11.60 1.37 -23.41
C ALA A 255 -11.60 0.60 -24.75
N ARG A 256 -12.61 -0.22 -24.95
CA ARG A 256 -12.69 -1.12 -26.13
C ARG A 256 -13.59 -0.61 -27.24
N GLY A 257 -14.26 0.55 -27.04
CA GLY A 257 -15.23 1.08 -28.02
C GLY A 257 -16.37 0.13 -28.31
N MET A 258 -16.73 -0.74 -27.35
CA MET A 258 -17.74 -1.78 -27.55
C MET A 258 -19.11 -1.33 -27.04
N GLN A 259 -20.17 -2.02 -27.50
CA GLN A 259 -21.51 -1.76 -26.97
C GLN A 259 -21.69 -2.44 -25.61
N ARG A 260 -22.40 -1.76 -24.68
CA ARG A 260 -22.71 -2.30 -23.34
C ARG A 260 -23.41 -3.66 -23.41
N ASP A 261 -24.36 -3.82 -24.33
CA ASP A 261 -25.09 -5.09 -24.55
C ASP A 261 -24.16 -6.25 -24.91
N SER A 262 -23.10 -5.98 -25.67
CA SER A 262 -22.09 -6.98 -26.05
C SER A 262 -21.30 -7.44 -24.83
N LEU A 263 -20.90 -6.50 -23.94
CA LEU A 263 -20.25 -6.83 -22.68
C LEU A 263 -21.18 -7.63 -21.75
N GLU A 264 -22.45 -7.25 -21.65
CA GLU A 264 -23.43 -7.97 -20.84
C GLU A 264 -23.71 -9.38 -21.37
N ALA A 265 -23.74 -9.55 -22.70
CA ALA A 265 -23.85 -10.87 -23.34
C ALA A 265 -22.64 -11.76 -22.99
N TYR A 266 -21.42 -11.19 -23.02
CA TYR A 266 -20.20 -11.88 -22.60
C TYR A 266 -20.27 -12.27 -21.11
N THR A 267 -20.65 -11.34 -20.24
CA THR A 267 -20.77 -11.55 -18.78
C THR A 267 -21.75 -12.68 -18.42
N LYS A 268 -22.87 -12.80 -19.13
CA LYS A 268 -23.90 -13.84 -18.88
C LYS A 268 -23.42 -15.27 -19.19
N ARG A 269 -22.35 -15.42 -19.94
CA ARG A 269 -21.81 -16.75 -20.29
C ARG A 269 -21.11 -17.44 -19.14
N VAL A 270 -20.73 -16.70 -18.09
CA VAL A 270 -20.07 -17.20 -16.85
C VAL A 270 -18.82 -18.05 -17.11
N VAL A 271 -18.22 -17.92 -18.27
CA VAL A 271 -17.05 -18.70 -18.70
C VAL A 271 -15.85 -17.77 -18.76
N LEU A 272 -14.70 -18.24 -18.31
CA LEU A 272 -13.43 -17.64 -18.67
C LEU A 272 -13.37 -17.67 -20.20
N GLY A 273 -13.48 -16.51 -20.86
CA GLY A 273 -13.28 -16.46 -22.30
C GLY A 273 -11.83 -16.84 -22.60
N GLU A 274 -11.64 -17.89 -23.36
CA GLU A 274 -10.32 -18.41 -23.69
C GLU A 274 -9.82 -17.81 -25.01
N GLY A 275 -8.57 -17.38 -25.04
CA GLY A 275 -7.76 -17.11 -26.21
C GLY A 275 -8.50 -16.42 -27.38
N ALA A 276 -8.76 -17.17 -28.46
CA ALA A 276 -9.34 -16.63 -29.69
C ALA A 276 -10.73 -15.98 -29.51
N GLU A 277 -11.52 -16.46 -28.54
CA GLU A 277 -12.82 -15.87 -28.24
C GLU A 277 -12.67 -14.46 -27.61
N VAL A 278 -11.69 -14.27 -26.72
CA VAL A 278 -11.40 -12.97 -26.11
C VAL A 278 -11.05 -11.92 -27.17
N VAL A 279 -10.24 -12.30 -28.17
CA VAL A 279 -9.91 -11.41 -29.29
C VAL A 279 -11.14 -11.12 -30.14
N THR A 280 -11.99 -12.14 -30.41
CA THR A 280 -13.24 -11.96 -31.18
C THR A 280 -14.19 -10.98 -30.51
N TYR A 281 -14.28 -10.99 -29.17
CA TYR A 281 -15.07 -10.00 -28.41
C TYR A 281 -14.36 -8.64 -28.26
N GLY A 282 -13.15 -8.50 -28.78
CA GLY A 282 -12.38 -7.26 -28.69
C GLY A 282 -11.83 -6.96 -27.28
N LEU A 283 -11.77 -7.96 -26.39
CA LEU A 283 -11.25 -7.79 -25.03
C LEU A 283 -9.72 -7.92 -24.95
N ALA A 284 -9.07 -8.44 -25.98
CA ALA A 284 -7.63 -8.33 -26.17
C ALA A 284 -7.34 -8.08 -27.67
N ASP A 285 -6.18 -7.49 -27.96
CA ASP A 285 -5.81 -7.16 -29.33
C ASP A 285 -5.06 -8.32 -30.01
N SER A 286 -4.27 -9.06 -29.23
CA SER A 286 -3.47 -10.19 -29.75
C SER A 286 -3.19 -11.23 -28.67
N LEU A 287 -3.00 -12.48 -29.13
CA LEU A 287 -2.50 -13.58 -28.32
C LEU A 287 -1.00 -13.74 -28.57
N VAL A 288 -0.20 -13.54 -27.54
CA VAL A 288 1.26 -13.59 -27.63
C VAL A 288 1.88 -14.26 -26.39
N TYR A 289 3.02 -14.89 -26.56
CA TYR A 289 3.85 -15.33 -25.44
C TYR A 289 4.75 -14.20 -24.93
N ALA A 290 5.29 -14.34 -23.73
CA ALA A 290 6.10 -13.31 -23.09
C ALA A 290 7.34 -12.89 -23.90
N ASP A 291 8.00 -13.84 -24.57
CA ASP A 291 9.15 -13.58 -25.46
C ASP A 291 8.75 -12.74 -26.68
N GLN A 292 7.54 -12.95 -27.20
CA GLN A 292 7.01 -12.15 -28.30
C GLN A 292 6.66 -10.73 -27.87
N VAL A 293 6.27 -10.53 -26.60
CA VAL A 293 6.06 -9.18 -26.04
C VAL A 293 7.34 -8.37 -26.08
N GLU A 294 8.47 -8.97 -25.67
CA GLU A 294 9.76 -8.29 -25.75
C GLU A 294 10.11 -7.91 -27.20
N SER A 295 9.85 -8.78 -28.17
CA SER A 295 10.09 -8.47 -29.57
C SER A 295 9.23 -7.28 -30.05
N LEU A 296 7.94 -7.24 -29.65
CA LEU A 296 7.05 -6.11 -29.96
C LEU A 296 7.52 -4.80 -29.32
N LEU A 297 8.06 -4.85 -28.11
CA LEU A 297 8.58 -3.67 -27.41
C LEU A 297 9.88 -3.17 -28.07
N ARG A 298 10.82 -4.08 -28.47
CA ARG A 298 12.03 -3.72 -29.23
C ARG A 298 11.69 -3.03 -30.54
N GLU A 299 10.81 -3.64 -31.33
CA GLU A 299 10.33 -3.04 -32.59
C GLU A 299 9.75 -1.64 -32.36
N ARG A 300 8.95 -1.49 -31.28
CA ARG A 300 8.27 -0.22 -30.96
C ARG A 300 9.22 0.90 -30.62
N VAL A 301 10.36 0.61 -29.95
CA VAL A 301 11.40 1.59 -29.61
C VAL A 301 12.55 1.66 -30.60
N GLY A 302 12.47 0.90 -31.70
CA GLY A 302 13.44 0.93 -32.79
C GLY A 302 14.77 0.27 -32.48
N LEU A 303 14.79 -0.74 -31.61
CA LEU A 303 15.96 -1.57 -31.30
C LEU A 303 16.07 -2.76 -32.26
N ASP A 304 17.31 -3.15 -32.56
CA ASP A 304 17.58 -4.33 -33.37
C ASP A 304 17.36 -5.64 -32.58
N GLU A 305 17.27 -6.75 -33.30
CA GLU A 305 17.11 -8.07 -32.70
C GLU A 305 18.33 -8.42 -31.84
N GLY A 306 18.12 -8.70 -30.55
CA GLY A 306 19.16 -9.03 -29.57
C GLY A 306 19.69 -7.83 -28.76
N GLU A 307 19.30 -6.60 -29.06
CA GLU A 307 19.57 -5.46 -28.20
C GLU A 307 18.72 -5.51 -26.92
N GLU A 308 19.29 -5.10 -25.79
CA GLU A 308 18.58 -5.06 -24.50
C GLU A 308 17.63 -3.87 -24.42
N ILE A 309 16.42 -4.11 -23.91
CA ILE A 309 15.44 -3.05 -23.64
C ILE A 309 15.82 -2.40 -22.30
N ASN A 310 15.95 -1.10 -22.29
CA ASN A 310 16.16 -0.33 -21.07
C ASN A 310 14.82 -0.21 -20.31
N PHE A 311 14.56 -1.10 -19.36
CA PHE A 311 13.43 -0.96 -18.46
C PHE A 311 13.81 -0.14 -17.22
N VAL A 312 12.97 0.79 -16.86
CA VAL A 312 13.03 1.48 -15.56
C VAL A 312 11.80 1.07 -14.74
N SER A 313 12.03 0.59 -13.52
CA SER A 313 10.94 0.21 -12.61
C SER A 313 10.12 1.43 -12.17
N LEU A 314 8.86 1.21 -11.77
CA LEU A 314 8.03 2.28 -11.21
C LEU A 314 8.70 2.90 -9.98
N GLU A 315 9.29 2.09 -9.09
CA GLU A 315 10.00 2.54 -7.90
C GLU A 315 11.16 3.48 -8.23
N ASP A 316 12.03 3.05 -9.14
CA ASP A 316 13.19 3.82 -9.55
C ASP A 316 12.78 5.12 -10.26
N TYR A 317 11.75 5.04 -11.10
CA TYR A 317 11.27 6.21 -11.82
C TYR A 317 10.57 7.22 -10.88
N VAL A 318 9.79 6.76 -9.91
CA VAL A 318 9.20 7.62 -8.86
C VAL A 318 10.31 8.31 -8.06
N ALA A 319 11.35 7.57 -7.67
CA ALA A 319 12.50 8.13 -6.96
C ALA A 319 13.22 9.20 -7.83
N PHE A 320 13.44 8.91 -9.11
CA PHE A 320 14.03 9.85 -10.05
C PHE A 320 13.16 11.10 -10.24
N ALA A 321 11.86 10.96 -10.50
CA ALA A 321 10.93 12.07 -10.70
C ALA A 321 10.86 12.98 -9.46
N LYS A 322 10.88 12.41 -8.25
CA LYS A 322 10.97 13.20 -7.00
C LYS A 322 12.19 14.12 -6.97
N THR A 323 13.34 13.71 -7.51
CA THR A 323 14.54 14.56 -7.58
C THR A 323 14.38 15.75 -8.54
N LYS A 324 13.49 15.63 -9.52
CA LYS A 324 13.22 16.69 -10.51
C LYS A 324 12.12 17.66 -10.05
N GLN A 325 11.41 17.31 -9.01
CA GLN A 325 10.35 18.14 -8.45
C GLN A 325 10.94 19.40 -7.81
N LYS A 326 10.68 20.54 -8.41
CA LYS A 326 11.05 21.85 -7.83
C LYS A 326 9.97 22.29 -6.85
N VAL A 327 9.97 21.74 -5.61
CA VAL A 327 9.09 22.26 -4.57
C VAL A 327 9.60 23.59 -4.09
N SER A 328 8.84 24.68 -4.35
CA SER A 328 9.17 25.99 -3.78
C SER A 328 8.86 25.99 -2.28
N ALA A 329 9.90 26.08 -1.46
CA ALA A 329 9.74 26.28 -0.01
C ALA A 329 9.17 27.66 0.36
N LYS A 330 9.06 28.57 -0.61
CA LYS A 330 8.69 29.98 -0.42
C LYS A 330 7.34 30.30 -1.09
N GLY A 331 6.26 29.69 -0.71
CA GLY A 331 4.98 30.02 -1.32
C GLY A 331 3.81 29.51 -0.52
N ASP A 332 2.62 29.90 -0.95
CA ASP A 332 1.38 29.35 -0.44
C ASP A 332 1.31 27.85 -0.77
N ARG A 333 0.75 27.06 0.15
CA ARG A 333 0.68 25.61 0.05
C ARG A 333 -0.74 25.12 0.25
N VAL A 334 -1.04 24.00 -0.38
CA VAL A 334 -2.19 23.16 -0.07
C VAL A 334 -1.65 21.94 0.69
N ALA A 335 -2.23 21.65 1.86
CA ALA A 335 -1.88 20.47 2.62
C ALA A 335 -2.81 19.32 2.26
N VAL A 336 -2.26 18.09 2.16
CA VAL A 336 -3.05 16.86 2.10
C VAL A 336 -2.89 16.15 3.43
N LEU A 337 -3.99 16.05 4.18
CA LEU A 337 -4.05 15.36 5.46
C LEU A 337 -4.68 13.98 5.24
N TYR A 338 -3.94 12.93 5.53
CA TYR A 338 -4.38 11.56 5.34
C TYR A 338 -5.02 11.01 6.61
N ALA A 339 -6.32 10.71 6.57
CA ALA A 339 -7.06 9.99 7.59
C ALA A 339 -7.19 8.52 7.18
N GLN A 340 -6.16 7.73 7.46
CA GLN A 340 -6.05 6.34 7.01
C GLN A 340 -6.09 5.36 8.19
N GLY A 341 -6.99 4.38 8.14
CA GLY A 341 -7.14 3.33 9.15
C GLY A 341 -8.27 3.54 10.14
N GLU A 342 -8.29 2.76 11.20
CA GLU A 342 -9.31 2.82 12.26
C GLU A 342 -9.12 4.05 13.14
N ILE A 343 -10.23 4.67 13.57
CA ILE A 343 -10.23 5.82 14.47
C ILE A 343 -10.25 5.31 15.92
N VAL A 344 -9.25 5.68 16.71
CA VAL A 344 -9.10 5.26 18.11
C VAL A 344 -8.87 6.46 19.03
N GLU A 345 -9.12 6.28 20.33
CA GLU A 345 -8.93 7.33 21.34
C GLU A 345 -7.46 7.46 21.79
N SER A 346 -6.70 6.37 21.67
CA SER A 346 -5.29 6.35 22.08
C SER A 346 -4.37 6.97 21.03
N ASP A 347 -3.26 7.54 21.48
CA ASP A 347 -2.21 8.03 20.61
C ASP A 347 -1.41 6.90 19.99
N GLU A 348 -1.23 7.04 18.69
CA GLU A 348 -0.26 6.44 17.79
C GLU A 348 0.02 4.94 17.87
N THR A 349 -0.54 4.28 16.85
CA THR A 349 0.17 3.19 16.16
C THR A 349 0.05 3.46 14.67
N GLU A 350 1.06 3.19 13.89
CA GLU A 350 1.05 3.38 12.43
C GLU A 350 -0.14 2.65 11.79
N GLY A 351 -0.84 3.32 10.87
CA GLY A 351 -2.01 2.78 10.19
C GLY A 351 -3.33 2.90 10.96
N ILE A 352 -3.37 3.70 12.03
CA ILE A 352 -4.59 4.11 12.74
C ILE A 352 -4.65 5.63 12.85
N ILE A 353 -5.85 6.14 13.08
CA ILE A 353 -6.11 7.57 13.33
C ILE A 353 -6.23 7.74 14.84
N GLY A 354 -5.15 8.12 15.51
CA GLY A 354 -5.15 8.42 16.94
C GLY A 354 -5.78 9.79 17.21
N GLY A 355 -6.77 9.84 18.12
CA GLY A 355 -7.58 11.04 18.34
C GLY A 355 -6.76 12.29 18.65
N GLU A 356 -5.93 12.28 19.69
CA GLU A 356 -5.16 13.45 20.11
C GLU A 356 -4.11 13.88 19.07
N GLY A 357 -3.31 12.95 18.56
CA GLY A 357 -2.26 13.25 17.58
C GLY A 357 -2.81 13.82 16.28
N PHE A 358 -3.93 13.27 15.79
CA PHE A 358 -4.56 13.75 14.56
C PHE A 358 -5.17 15.15 14.74
N ILE A 359 -5.78 15.42 15.89
CA ILE A 359 -6.30 16.75 16.27
C ILE A 359 -5.16 17.78 16.33
N GLU A 360 -4.00 17.40 16.87
CA GLU A 360 -2.83 18.30 16.92
C GLU A 360 -2.32 18.62 15.50
N GLU A 361 -2.31 17.64 14.59
CA GLU A 361 -1.97 17.89 13.17
C GLU A 361 -2.94 18.86 12.52
N ILE A 362 -4.25 18.72 12.73
CA ILE A 362 -5.27 19.64 12.21
C ILE A 362 -5.03 21.07 12.73
N ARG A 363 -4.72 21.22 14.01
CA ARG A 363 -4.39 22.54 14.63
C ARG A 363 -3.17 23.17 13.98
N LYS A 364 -2.09 22.42 13.80
CA LYS A 364 -0.88 22.89 13.12
C LYS A 364 -1.19 23.38 11.71
N LEU A 365 -2.02 22.64 10.94
CA LEU A 365 -2.45 23.06 9.62
C LEU A 365 -3.32 24.32 9.63
N ARG A 366 -4.17 24.46 10.65
CA ARG A 366 -5.02 25.65 10.83
C ARG A 366 -4.18 26.88 11.14
N GLU A 367 -3.18 26.77 11.99
CA GLU A 367 -2.33 27.88 12.46
C GLU A 367 -1.22 28.28 11.47
N ASP A 368 -0.78 27.38 10.57
CA ASP A 368 0.26 27.70 9.59
C ASP A 368 -0.29 28.65 8.50
N SER A 369 0.14 29.91 8.55
CA SER A 369 -0.26 30.93 7.59
C SER A 369 0.13 30.66 6.13
N LYS A 370 1.09 29.74 5.88
CA LYS A 370 1.49 29.32 4.53
C LYS A 370 0.54 28.28 3.94
N ILE A 371 -0.21 27.58 4.77
CA ILE A 371 -1.24 26.64 4.31
C ILE A 371 -2.51 27.43 3.99
N LYS A 372 -2.93 27.42 2.73
CA LYS A 372 -4.09 28.18 2.23
C LYS A 372 -5.35 27.34 2.07
N ALA A 373 -5.20 26.04 1.92
CA ALA A 373 -6.30 25.09 1.86
C ALA A 373 -5.83 23.73 2.35
N VAL A 374 -6.77 22.89 2.76
CA VAL A 374 -6.52 21.52 3.23
C VAL A 374 -7.40 20.55 2.44
N VAL A 375 -6.79 19.47 1.97
CA VAL A 375 -7.50 18.31 1.44
C VAL A 375 -7.43 17.22 2.52
N LEU A 376 -8.58 16.79 3.03
CA LEU A 376 -8.69 15.65 3.92
C LEU A 376 -8.91 14.38 3.07
N ARG A 377 -7.89 13.55 2.91
CA ARG A 377 -8.00 12.26 2.24
C ARG A 377 -8.39 11.19 3.26
N VAL A 378 -9.60 10.64 3.11
CA VAL A 378 -10.17 9.69 4.07
C VAL A 378 -10.17 8.29 3.47
N ASN A 379 -9.50 7.36 4.16
CA ASN A 379 -9.55 5.92 3.88
C ASN A 379 -9.70 5.16 5.21
N SER A 380 -10.90 5.22 5.80
CA SER A 380 -11.18 4.77 7.16
C SER A 380 -12.51 4.03 7.27
N PRO A 381 -12.54 2.85 7.92
CA PRO A 381 -13.78 2.14 8.26
C PRO A 381 -14.54 2.82 9.43
N GLY A 382 -13.94 3.85 10.05
CA GLY A 382 -14.40 4.46 11.27
C GLY A 382 -13.76 3.86 12.52
N GLY A 383 -14.42 3.99 13.68
CA GLY A 383 -13.93 3.51 14.96
C GLY A 383 -14.64 4.20 16.13
N SER A 384 -13.86 4.79 17.07
CA SER A 384 -14.41 5.50 18.22
C SER A 384 -15.30 6.67 17.81
N ALA A 385 -16.50 6.70 18.35
CA ALA A 385 -17.45 7.79 18.14
C ALA A 385 -16.95 9.09 18.80
N LEU A 386 -16.33 8.99 19.99
CA LEU A 386 -15.79 10.14 20.72
C LEU A 386 -14.64 10.78 19.94
N ALA A 387 -13.65 10.01 19.57
CA ALA A 387 -12.53 10.52 18.79
C ALA A 387 -12.98 11.12 17.45
N SER A 388 -13.98 10.49 16.78
CA SER A 388 -14.55 11.03 15.54
C SER A 388 -15.23 12.39 15.74
N GLU A 389 -15.95 12.59 16.85
CA GLU A 389 -16.58 13.86 17.22
C GLU A 389 -15.54 14.96 17.48
N GLU A 390 -14.49 14.64 18.23
CA GLU A 390 -13.41 15.59 18.54
C GLU A 390 -12.63 15.99 17.28
N ILE A 391 -12.32 15.03 16.40
CA ILE A 391 -11.71 15.30 15.09
C ILE A 391 -12.64 16.18 14.23
N TRP A 392 -13.93 15.82 14.14
CA TRP A 392 -14.91 16.60 13.39
C TRP A 392 -15.00 18.05 13.91
N ARG A 393 -14.97 18.24 15.22
CA ARG A 393 -14.97 19.60 15.82
C ARG A 393 -13.75 20.42 15.41
N GLU A 394 -12.54 19.83 15.44
CA GLU A 394 -11.33 20.55 15.05
C GLU A 394 -11.29 20.84 13.54
N LEU A 395 -11.77 19.91 12.71
CA LEU A 395 -11.95 20.14 11.27
C LEU A 395 -12.96 21.24 10.99
N SER A 396 -14.03 21.36 11.79
CA SER A 396 -15.01 22.46 11.70
C SER A 396 -14.35 23.82 11.95
N LEU A 397 -13.47 23.90 12.96
CA LEU A 397 -12.70 25.13 13.24
C LEU A 397 -11.72 25.45 12.11
N LEU A 398 -11.08 24.43 11.54
CA LEU A 398 -10.20 24.63 10.38
C LEU A 398 -10.98 25.15 9.17
N LYS A 399 -12.17 24.60 8.91
CA LYS A 399 -13.03 25.03 7.79
C LYS A 399 -13.48 26.49 7.91
N GLU A 400 -13.65 27.02 9.12
CA GLU A 400 -13.98 28.44 9.34
C GLU A 400 -12.86 29.39 8.89
N GLU A 401 -11.60 28.93 8.92
CA GLU A 401 -10.41 29.72 8.61
C GLU A 401 -9.84 29.45 7.21
N LYS A 402 -9.99 28.21 6.70
CA LYS A 402 -9.37 27.76 5.44
C LYS A 402 -10.33 26.87 4.64
N PRO A 403 -10.30 26.94 3.31
CA PRO A 403 -11.01 25.97 2.48
C PRO A 403 -10.61 24.54 2.84
N LEU A 404 -11.60 23.70 3.12
CA LEU A 404 -11.46 22.29 3.38
C LEU A 404 -12.20 21.49 2.31
N VAL A 405 -11.50 20.56 1.65
CA VAL A 405 -12.07 19.62 0.69
C VAL A 405 -11.85 18.21 1.22
N VAL A 406 -12.88 17.38 1.15
CA VAL A 406 -12.77 15.94 1.50
C VAL A 406 -12.66 15.12 0.23
N SER A 407 -11.63 14.28 0.17
CA SER A 407 -11.44 13.24 -0.84
C SER A 407 -11.57 11.88 -0.17
N MET A 408 -12.50 11.05 -0.63
CA MET A 408 -12.74 9.73 -0.08
C MET A 408 -12.00 8.67 -0.90
N GLY A 409 -11.27 7.77 -0.20
CA GLY A 409 -10.65 6.59 -0.79
C GLY A 409 -11.61 5.39 -0.78
N ASP A 410 -11.07 4.20 -0.54
CA ASP A 410 -11.84 2.95 -0.56
C ASP A 410 -12.88 2.85 0.54
N TYR A 411 -12.57 3.41 1.69
CA TYR A 411 -13.42 3.39 2.86
C TYR A 411 -13.62 4.80 3.41
N ALA A 412 -14.86 5.24 3.48
CA ALA A 412 -15.29 6.40 4.24
C ALA A 412 -16.58 6.00 4.97
N ALA A 413 -16.44 5.08 5.94
CA ALA A 413 -17.57 4.47 6.63
C ALA A 413 -17.61 4.85 8.11
N SER A 414 -18.82 4.86 8.72
CA SER A 414 -19.00 5.12 10.16
C SER A 414 -18.27 6.41 10.59
N GLY A 415 -17.29 6.33 11.53
CA GLY A 415 -16.46 7.46 11.96
C GLY A 415 -15.71 8.14 10.81
N GLY A 416 -15.25 7.38 9.81
CA GLY A 416 -14.61 7.93 8.60
C GLY A 416 -15.57 8.81 7.79
N TYR A 417 -16.84 8.42 7.64
CA TYR A 417 -17.84 9.27 7.03
C TYR A 417 -18.20 10.47 7.93
N TYR A 418 -18.25 10.24 9.26
CA TYR A 418 -18.54 11.28 10.24
C TYR A 418 -17.58 12.48 10.13
N ILE A 419 -16.28 12.23 10.15
CA ILE A 419 -15.26 13.29 9.96
C ILE A 419 -15.31 13.91 8.57
N SER A 420 -15.83 13.19 7.58
CA SER A 420 -15.98 13.69 6.20
C SER A 420 -17.17 14.64 6.03
N CYS A 421 -18.18 14.56 6.89
CA CYS A 421 -19.40 15.38 6.80
C CYS A 421 -19.17 16.86 7.12
N VAL A 422 -17.98 17.25 7.51
CA VAL A 422 -17.61 18.63 7.83
C VAL A 422 -17.46 19.50 6.57
N ALA A 423 -17.11 18.93 5.42
CA ALA A 423 -16.82 19.64 4.18
C ALA A 423 -18.08 20.09 3.43
#